data_c98373f9d619730594e107fc28b5ee44
#
_entry.id   c98373f9d619730594e107fc28b5ee44
#
_cell.length_a   1.000
_cell.length_b   1.000
_cell.length_c   1.000
_cell.angle_alpha   90.00
_cell.angle_beta   90.00
_cell.angle_gamma   90.00
#
_symmetry.space_group_name_H-M   'P 1'
#
loop_
_entity.id
_entity.type
_entity.pdbx_description
1 polymer ?
#
loop_
_entity_poly.entity_id
_entity_poly.type
_entity_poly.pdbx_seq_one_letter_code
_entity_poly.pdbx_strand_id
1 'polypeptide(L)'
;IFFILHFLKYLRNKARFSFVYIAMSMNTPAVVMDNGTGLTKLGFAGNDSPSFVFPTAIATSSASSKAGKGPRGSSLASKRGLEDLDFYIGDEALEAASGSQYGLHYPIKHGQIEDWDQMERFWESSIFKYLRCEPEDHYLLLTEPPLNPPENRESTAEIMLESFNCAGLYIAVQAVLALAASWTSPKVQDRSLSGTVIDSGDGVTHVIPVAEGYVIGAAIKNIPLAGRDITLFIQQLLRDRGEADTSLQTAEKIKQEFCYVCPDIVQEFSRFDQYPQEKFAQYMVEYTDKNKRNTVDVGYERFLAPEIFFNPEICSSDFLTPLPTVVDQVIQASPIDVRKKLYKNIVLSGGSTMFVFTSRDGRST
;
A
#
# COMPACT_ATOMS: atom_id res chain seq x y z
N ILE A 1 -3.63 -8.21 2.51
CA ILE A 1 -3.96 -9.47 1.82
C ILE A 1 -3.56 -10.68 2.64
N PHE A 2 -2.35 -10.73 3.25
CA PHE A 2 -1.96 -11.82 4.15
C PHE A 2 -3.12 -12.20 5.07
N PHE A 3 -3.78 -11.22 5.57
CA PHE A 3 -4.91 -11.31 6.47
C PHE A 3 -6.25 -11.60 5.77
N ILE A 4 -6.47 -11.08 4.56
CA ILE A 4 -7.71 -11.31 3.80
C ILE A 4 -7.82 -12.78 3.40
N LEU A 5 -6.74 -13.37 2.93
CA LEU A 5 -6.68 -14.77 2.54
C LEU A 5 -6.95 -15.69 3.73
N HIS A 6 -6.40 -15.36 4.91
CA HIS A 6 -6.64 -16.11 6.14
C HIS A 6 -8.06 -15.92 6.69
N PHE A 7 -8.64 -14.72 6.54
CA PHE A 7 -10.03 -14.43 6.91
C PHE A 7 -11.02 -15.22 6.06
N LEU A 8 -10.79 -15.36 4.76
CA LEU A 8 -11.61 -16.19 3.90
C LEU A 8 -11.55 -17.66 4.32
N LYS A 9 -10.37 -18.16 4.76
CA LYS A 9 -10.22 -19.50 5.34
C LYS A 9 -10.99 -19.66 6.65
N TYR A 10 -11.07 -18.60 7.48
CA TYR A 10 -11.86 -18.58 8.72
C TYR A 10 -13.36 -18.58 8.44
N LEU A 11 -13.82 -17.78 7.46
CA LEU A 11 -15.23 -17.74 7.04
C LEU A 11 -15.70 -19.09 6.48
N ARG A 12 -14.80 -19.90 5.92
CA ARG A 12 -15.08 -21.29 5.51
C ARG A 12 -15.69 -22.12 6.63
N ASN A 13 -15.32 -21.86 7.87
CA ASN A 13 -15.77 -22.63 9.03
C ASN A 13 -17.01 -22.05 9.72
N LYS A 14 -17.51 -20.85 9.30
CA LYS A 14 -18.68 -20.18 9.88
C LYS A 14 -19.55 -19.54 8.79
N ALA A 15 -20.26 -20.36 8.05
CA ALA A 15 -21.17 -19.98 6.95
C ALA A 15 -22.29 -19.00 7.37
N ARG A 16 -22.03 -17.68 7.29
CA ARG A 16 -23.05 -16.64 7.40
C ARG A 16 -22.97 -15.53 6.32
N PHE A 17 -22.05 -15.62 5.38
CA PHE A 17 -21.97 -14.68 4.27
C PHE A 17 -22.27 -15.40 2.96
N SER A 18 -23.39 -15.03 2.30
CA SER A 18 -23.86 -15.68 1.07
C SER A 18 -22.79 -15.71 -0.03
N PHE A 19 -22.03 -14.63 -0.21
CA PHE A 19 -20.97 -14.55 -1.22
C PHE A 19 -19.83 -15.58 -0.98
N VAL A 20 -19.38 -15.70 0.27
CA VAL A 20 -18.33 -16.67 0.63
C VAL A 20 -18.82 -18.11 0.43
N TYR A 21 -20.09 -18.36 0.71
CA TYR A 21 -20.71 -19.69 0.49
C TYR A 21 -20.81 -20.02 -0.99
N ILE A 22 -21.19 -19.07 -1.84
CA ILE A 22 -21.30 -19.23 -3.30
C ILE A 22 -19.88 -19.40 -3.89
N ALA A 23 -18.91 -18.56 -3.52
CA ALA A 23 -17.51 -18.69 -3.98
C ALA A 23 -16.87 -20.03 -3.62
N MET A 24 -17.39 -20.72 -2.60
CA MET A 24 -16.92 -22.03 -2.16
C MET A 24 -17.64 -23.20 -2.83
N SER A 25 -18.77 -22.95 -3.50
CA SER A 25 -19.49 -23.95 -4.28
C SER A 25 -18.86 -24.18 -5.65
N MET A 26 -18.01 -23.25 -6.12
CA MET A 26 -17.22 -23.44 -7.34
C MET A 26 -15.96 -24.27 -7.07
N ASN A 27 -15.55 -25.07 -8.04
CA ASN A 27 -14.32 -25.87 -7.95
C ASN A 27 -13.04 -25.03 -7.99
N THR A 28 -13.13 -23.74 -8.28
CA THR A 28 -12.02 -22.80 -8.43
C THR A 28 -11.98 -21.81 -7.27
N PRO A 29 -10.79 -21.51 -6.68
CA PRO A 29 -10.67 -20.55 -5.60
C PRO A 29 -10.91 -19.13 -6.12
N ALA A 30 -11.52 -18.26 -5.30
CA ALA A 30 -11.68 -16.86 -5.66
C ALA A 30 -10.32 -16.15 -5.79
N VAL A 31 -10.21 -15.25 -6.75
CA VAL A 31 -9.07 -14.34 -6.88
C VAL A 31 -9.22 -13.20 -5.87
N VAL A 32 -8.15 -12.88 -5.17
CA VAL A 32 -8.08 -11.75 -4.23
C VAL A 32 -7.05 -10.76 -4.71
N MET A 33 -7.45 -9.51 -4.86
CA MET A 33 -6.58 -8.45 -5.36
C MET A 33 -6.72 -7.18 -4.52
N ASP A 34 -5.57 -6.68 -4.04
CA ASP A 34 -5.44 -5.46 -3.26
C ASP A 34 -4.53 -4.49 -4.01
N ASN A 35 -5.13 -3.51 -4.68
CA ASN A 35 -4.41 -2.51 -5.43
C ASN A 35 -4.16 -1.29 -4.53
N GLY A 36 -2.96 -1.22 -3.94
CA GLY A 36 -2.53 -0.06 -3.16
C GLY A 36 -1.83 0.98 -4.03
N THR A 37 -1.59 2.18 -3.48
CA THR A 37 -0.87 3.26 -4.18
C THR A 37 0.55 2.85 -4.55
N GLY A 38 1.27 2.18 -3.66
CA GLY A 38 2.65 1.76 -3.87
C GLY A 38 2.77 0.34 -4.42
N LEU A 39 2.07 -0.61 -3.80
CA LEU A 39 2.19 -2.04 -4.10
C LEU A 39 0.82 -2.69 -4.35
N THR A 40 0.74 -3.47 -5.39
CA THR A 40 -0.36 -4.41 -5.64
C THR A 40 0.00 -5.78 -5.07
N LYS A 41 -0.97 -6.40 -4.43
CA LYS A 41 -0.87 -7.74 -3.86
C LYS A 41 -2.01 -8.57 -4.40
N LEU A 42 -1.71 -9.75 -4.91
CA LEU A 42 -2.73 -10.63 -5.49
C LEU A 42 -2.43 -12.10 -5.26
N GLY A 43 -3.49 -12.91 -5.30
CA GLY A 43 -3.41 -14.35 -5.08
C GLY A 43 -4.78 -15.00 -5.05
N PHE A 44 -4.81 -16.25 -4.64
CA PHE A 44 -6.04 -17.03 -4.54
C PHE A 44 -6.50 -17.17 -3.09
N ALA A 45 -7.81 -17.16 -2.89
CA ALA A 45 -8.41 -17.39 -1.59
C ALA A 45 -8.02 -18.77 -1.02
N GLY A 46 -7.61 -18.78 0.24
CA GLY A 46 -7.14 -20.00 0.92
C GLY A 46 -5.63 -20.13 1.01
N ASN A 47 -4.87 -19.32 0.29
CA ASN A 47 -3.43 -19.23 0.47
C ASN A 47 -3.08 -18.51 1.79
N ASP A 48 -1.94 -18.86 2.37
CA ASP A 48 -1.46 -18.24 3.61
C ASP A 48 -0.84 -16.85 3.34
N SER A 49 -0.38 -16.58 2.09
CA SER A 49 0.23 -15.31 1.66
C SER A 49 -0.18 -14.95 0.24
N PRO A 50 -0.04 -13.69 -0.17
CA PRO A 50 -0.20 -13.30 -1.58
C PRO A 50 0.73 -14.13 -2.46
N SER A 51 0.24 -14.55 -3.62
CA SER A 51 1.08 -15.23 -4.61
C SER A 51 2.08 -14.27 -5.25
N PHE A 52 1.67 -13.02 -5.40
CA PHE A 52 2.48 -11.96 -6.02
C PHE A 52 2.33 -10.65 -5.27
N VAL A 53 3.44 -9.92 -5.15
CA VAL A 53 3.51 -8.55 -4.63
C VAL A 53 4.46 -7.79 -5.54
N PHE A 54 3.98 -6.71 -6.16
CA PHE A 54 4.78 -5.90 -7.08
C PHE A 54 4.28 -4.44 -7.09
N PRO A 55 5.12 -3.48 -7.57
CA PRO A 55 4.74 -2.08 -7.66
C PRO A 55 3.48 -1.84 -8.49
N THR A 56 2.61 -0.94 -8.03
CA THR A 56 1.43 -0.50 -8.78
C THR A 56 1.86 0.56 -9.80
N ALA A 57 2.63 0.10 -10.78
CA ALA A 57 3.23 0.94 -11.81
C ALA A 57 3.04 0.30 -13.18
N ILE A 58 2.84 1.14 -14.20
CA ILE A 58 2.74 0.74 -15.60
C ILE A 58 3.68 1.60 -16.44
N ALA A 59 4.42 0.98 -17.33
CA ALA A 59 5.26 1.66 -18.32
C ALA A 59 4.69 1.48 -19.71
N THR A 60 4.41 2.59 -20.38
CA THR A 60 3.86 2.61 -21.75
C THR A 60 4.86 3.24 -22.71
N SER A 61 4.87 2.78 -23.97
CA SER A 61 5.76 3.34 -24.98
C SER A 61 5.50 4.82 -25.20
N SER A 62 6.55 5.64 -25.18
CA SER A 62 6.47 7.10 -25.45
C SER A 62 6.07 7.42 -26.90
N ALA A 63 6.11 6.45 -27.82
CA ALA A 63 5.59 6.60 -29.17
C ALA A 63 4.06 6.70 -29.19
N SER A 64 3.38 6.00 -28.28
CA SER A 64 1.92 6.03 -28.13
C SER A 64 1.39 7.40 -27.66
N SER A 65 2.11 8.09 -26.79
CA SER A 65 1.70 9.39 -26.23
C SER A 65 1.79 10.57 -27.21
N LYS A 66 2.49 10.44 -28.34
CA LYS A 66 2.66 11.47 -29.37
C LYS A 66 1.66 11.36 -30.53
N ALA A 67 0.75 10.39 -30.55
CA ALA A 67 -0.23 10.19 -31.63
C ALA A 67 -1.39 11.21 -31.65
N GLY A 68 -1.39 12.20 -30.82
CA GLY A 68 -2.39 13.27 -30.76
C GLY A 68 -1.91 14.61 -31.29
N LYS A 69 -1.71 14.81 -32.57
CA LYS A 69 -1.72 16.04 -33.40
C LYS A 69 -0.56 16.09 -34.42
N GLY A 70 -0.74 15.42 -35.54
CA GLY A 70 0.10 15.62 -36.73
C GLY A 70 -0.64 15.23 -38.01
N PRO A 71 -0.38 15.87 -39.18
CA PRO A 71 -1.13 15.62 -40.39
C PRO A 71 -0.91 14.20 -40.91
N ARG A 72 -1.97 13.56 -41.38
CA ARG A 72 -2.02 12.22 -41.96
C ARG A 72 -1.04 12.06 -43.12
N GLY A 73 0.13 11.49 -42.85
CA GLY A 73 1.00 10.93 -43.87
C GLY A 73 0.82 9.42 -43.93
N SER A 74 0.45 8.92 -45.09
CA SER A 74 0.24 7.51 -45.36
C SER A 74 1.52 6.69 -45.15
N SER A 75 1.60 5.95 -44.07
CA SER A 75 2.51 4.84 -43.90
C SER A 75 1.71 3.61 -43.52
N LEU A 76 1.80 2.57 -44.34
CA LEU A 76 1.23 1.22 -44.15
C LEU A 76 1.75 0.50 -42.91
N ALA A 77 2.58 1.15 -42.12
CA ALA A 77 3.19 0.64 -40.88
C ALA A 77 2.49 1.10 -39.60
N SER A 78 1.42 1.87 -39.65
CA SER A 78 0.58 2.17 -38.51
C SER A 78 -0.26 0.94 -38.15
N LYS A 79 0.37 -0.01 -37.54
CA LYS A 79 -0.25 -1.15 -36.85
C LYS A 79 -0.86 -0.62 -35.55
N ARG A 80 -1.98 0.10 -35.64
CA ARG A 80 -2.73 0.66 -34.49
C ARG A 80 -3.15 -0.36 -33.44
N GLY A 81 -2.93 -1.65 -33.65
CA GLY A 81 -3.24 -2.71 -32.70
C GLY A 81 -2.02 -3.31 -31.99
N LEU A 82 -0.76 -2.96 -32.39
CA LEU A 82 0.43 -3.52 -31.76
C LEU A 82 1.14 -2.53 -30.83
N GLU A 83 0.95 -1.23 -31.02
CA GLU A 83 1.51 -0.20 -30.13
C GLU A 83 0.80 -0.18 -28.76
N ASP A 84 -0.44 -0.64 -28.74
CA ASP A 84 -1.26 -0.73 -27.52
C ASP A 84 -0.93 -1.96 -26.66
N LEU A 85 -0.20 -2.93 -27.23
CA LEU A 85 0.23 -4.16 -26.54
C LEU A 85 1.62 -4.04 -25.90
N ASP A 86 2.33 -2.93 -26.13
CA ASP A 86 3.70 -2.75 -25.67
C ASP A 86 3.72 -1.95 -24.36
N PHE A 87 3.32 -2.61 -23.28
CA PHE A 87 3.38 -2.07 -21.93
C PHE A 87 3.89 -3.11 -20.94
N TYR A 88 4.46 -2.62 -19.83
CA TYR A 88 4.97 -3.43 -18.73
C TYR A 88 4.33 -3.00 -17.42
N ILE A 89 4.16 -3.92 -16.47
CA ILE A 89 3.65 -3.61 -15.13
C ILE A 89 4.63 -4.07 -14.05
N GLY A 90 4.49 -3.50 -12.85
CA GLY A 90 5.26 -3.91 -11.69
C GLY A 90 6.75 -3.59 -11.83
N ASP A 91 7.59 -4.55 -11.46
CA ASP A 91 9.06 -4.39 -11.50
C ASP A 91 9.57 -4.23 -12.93
N GLU A 92 8.96 -4.93 -13.90
CA GLU A 92 9.29 -4.79 -15.32
C GLU A 92 9.03 -3.35 -15.81
N ALA A 93 7.98 -2.69 -15.29
CA ALA A 93 7.71 -1.30 -15.63
C ALA A 93 8.80 -0.36 -15.12
N LEU A 94 9.31 -0.58 -13.91
CA LEU A 94 10.40 0.20 -13.34
C LEU A 94 11.70 0.00 -14.14
N GLU A 95 11.98 -1.23 -14.55
CA GLU A 95 13.15 -1.57 -15.39
C GLU A 95 13.02 -0.93 -16.78
N ALA A 96 11.87 -1.07 -17.45
CA ALA A 96 11.64 -0.49 -18.76
C ALA A 96 11.73 1.04 -18.77
N ALA A 97 11.23 1.68 -17.71
CA ALA A 97 11.28 3.14 -17.55
C ALA A 97 12.69 3.69 -17.29
N SER A 98 13.64 2.84 -16.89
CA SER A 98 15.06 3.23 -16.81
C SER A 98 15.66 3.53 -18.18
N GLY A 99 15.03 3.06 -19.27
CA GLY A 99 15.34 3.42 -20.65
C GLY A 99 14.51 4.62 -21.11
N SER A 100 14.99 5.32 -22.16
CA SER A 100 14.35 6.53 -22.69
C SER A 100 13.07 6.28 -23.53
N GLN A 101 12.67 5.04 -23.73
CA GLN A 101 11.58 4.67 -24.65
C GLN A 101 10.22 4.52 -23.97
N TYR A 102 10.17 4.32 -22.66
CA TYR A 102 8.95 4.10 -21.89
C TYR A 102 8.71 5.20 -20.87
N GLY A 103 7.46 5.66 -20.78
CA GLY A 103 6.98 6.55 -19.74
C GLY A 103 6.40 5.76 -18.57
N LEU A 104 6.83 6.05 -17.35
CA LEU A 104 6.32 5.42 -16.12
C LEU A 104 5.10 6.17 -15.62
N HIS A 105 4.04 5.44 -15.31
CA HIS A 105 2.78 5.95 -14.79
C HIS A 105 2.34 5.17 -13.57
N TYR A 106 1.64 5.85 -12.66
CA TYR A 106 1.03 5.28 -11.48
C TYR A 106 -0.48 5.50 -11.55
N PRO A 107 -1.29 4.47 -11.85
CA PRO A 107 -2.72 4.62 -12.07
C PRO A 107 -3.50 4.94 -10.78
N ILE A 108 -2.89 4.68 -9.61
CA ILE A 108 -3.47 4.94 -8.29
C ILE A 108 -2.69 6.04 -7.58
N LYS A 109 -3.38 7.08 -7.12
CA LYS A 109 -2.82 8.13 -6.27
C LYS A 109 -3.69 8.31 -5.03
N HIS A 110 -3.03 8.47 -3.88
CA HIS A 110 -3.72 8.64 -2.59
C HIS A 110 -4.83 7.59 -2.33
N GLY A 111 -4.59 6.36 -2.78
CA GLY A 111 -5.53 5.25 -2.62
C GLY A 111 -6.67 5.21 -3.65
N GLN A 112 -6.80 6.17 -4.56
CA GLN A 112 -7.85 6.25 -5.56
C GLN A 112 -7.31 6.05 -6.98
N ILE A 113 -8.11 5.40 -7.82
CA ILE A 113 -7.79 5.23 -9.24
C ILE A 113 -8.04 6.56 -9.95
N GLU A 114 -7.01 7.11 -10.59
CA GLU A 114 -7.09 8.33 -11.38
C GLU A 114 -7.10 8.07 -12.89
N ASP A 115 -6.47 7.01 -13.34
CA ASP A 115 -6.35 6.63 -14.74
C ASP A 115 -6.95 5.22 -14.95
N TRP A 116 -8.18 5.19 -15.41
CA TRP A 116 -8.95 3.96 -15.60
C TRP A 116 -8.44 3.12 -16.75
N ASP A 117 -8.03 3.74 -17.87
CA ASP A 117 -7.51 3.04 -19.04
C ASP A 117 -6.22 2.29 -18.70
N GLN A 118 -5.34 2.93 -17.92
CA GLN A 118 -4.11 2.29 -17.45
C GLN A 118 -4.38 1.25 -16.37
N MET A 119 -5.39 1.47 -15.54
CA MET A 119 -5.75 0.52 -14.50
C MET A 119 -6.36 -0.76 -15.09
N GLU A 120 -7.17 -0.67 -16.14
CA GLU A 120 -7.71 -1.83 -16.87
C GLU A 120 -6.59 -2.68 -17.47
N ARG A 121 -5.61 -2.07 -18.14
CA ARG A 121 -4.41 -2.75 -18.65
C ARG A 121 -3.57 -3.38 -17.55
N PHE A 122 -3.45 -2.69 -16.42
CA PHE A 122 -2.75 -3.21 -15.25
C PHE A 122 -3.44 -4.47 -14.69
N TRP A 123 -4.78 -4.46 -14.59
CA TRP A 123 -5.56 -5.62 -14.18
C TRP A 123 -5.45 -6.77 -15.20
N GLU A 124 -5.49 -6.47 -16.49
CA GLU A 124 -5.32 -7.46 -17.56
C GLU A 124 -4.01 -8.24 -17.36
N SER A 125 -2.89 -7.54 -17.26
CA SER A 125 -1.59 -8.19 -17.01
C SER A 125 -1.54 -8.90 -15.67
N SER A 126 -2.18 -8.37 -14.64
CA SER A 126 -2.22 -8.99 -13.30
C SER A 126 -2.95 -10.33 -13.33
N ILE A 127 -4.06 -10.43 -14.07
CA ILE A 127 -4.86 -11.65 -14.17
C ILE A 127 -4.22 -12.66 -15.13
N PHE A 128 -3.92 -12.24 -16.36
CA PHE A 128 -3.50 -13.18 -17.41
C PHE A 128 -2.02 -13.54 -17.35
N LYS A 129 -1.15 -12.60 -16.98
CA LYS A 129 0.30 -12.83 -16.96
C LYS A 129 0.77 -13.39 -15.62
N TYR A 130 0.34 -12.78 -14.50
CA TYR A 130 0.79 -13.19 -13.15
C TYR A 130 -0.03 -14.35 -12.60
N LEU A 131 -1.35 -14.21 -12.47
CA LEU A 131 -2.19 -15.27 -11.94
C LEU A 131 -2.41 -16.42 -12.93
N ARG A 132 -2.36 -16.13 -14.22
CA ARG A 132 -2.56 -17.09 -15.32
C ARG A 132 -3.88 -17.85 -15.18
N CYS A 133 -4.96 -17.11 -14.91
CA CYS A 133 -6.29 -17.68 -14.76
C CYS A 133 -7.29 -16.97 -15.67
N GLU A 134 -8.37 -17.66 -16.00
CA GLU A 134 -9.49 -17.11 -16.75
C GLU A 134 -10.47 -16.48 -15.76
N PRO A 135 -10.75 -15.15 -15.85
CA PRO A 135 -11.64 -14.47 -14.91
C PRO A 135 -13.06 -15.05 -14.87
N GLU A 136 -13.52 -15.59 -15.98
CA GLU A 136 -14.85 -16.22 -16.12
C GLU A 136 -15.05 -17.40 -15.16
N ASP A 137 -13.97 -18.09 -14.81
CA ASP A 137 -14.00 -19.26 -13.93
C ASP A 137 -13.84 -18.90 -12.44
N HIS A 138 -13.64 -17.60 -12.12
CA HIS A 138 -13.32 -17.16 -10.77
C HIS A 138 -14.23 -16.04 -10.27
N TYR A 139 -14.56 -16.09 -8.98
CA TYR A 139 -15.04 -14.91 -8.27
C TYR A 139 -13.85 -14.00 -7.92
N LEU A 140 -14.06 -12.68 -8.03
CA LEU A 140 -13.06 -11.68 -7.68
C LEU A 140 -13.43 -10.99 -6.37
N LEU A 141 -12.47 -10.88 -5.46
CA LEU A 141 -12.52 -10.01 -4.31
C LEU A 141 -11.50 -8.89 -4.49
N LEU A 142 -12.00 -7.69 -4.66
CA LEU A 142 -11.19 -6.47 -4.72
C LEU A 142 -11.29 -5.70 -3.41
N THR A 143 -10.23 -5.02 -3.03
CA THR A 143 -10.25 -4.10 -1.90
C THR A 143 -10.44 -2.67 -2.36
N GLU A 144 -11.04 -1.86 -1.50
CA GLU A 144 -11.19 -0.42 -1.71
C GLU A 144 -10.78 0.36 -0.47
N PRO A 145 -10.29 1.61 -0.65
CA PRO A 145 -10.05 2.50 0.47
C PRO A 145 -11.37 2.92 1.12
N PRO A 146 -11.34 3.36 2.38
CA PRO A 146 -12.51 3.98 3.00
C PRO A 146 -12.87 5.27 2.26
N LEU A 147 -14.16 5.57 2.17
CA LEU A 147 -14.70 6.74 1.45
C LEU A 147 -14.42 6.73 -0.07
N ASN A 148 -14.24 5.55 -0.67
CA ASN A 148 -14.17 5.45 -2.12
C ASN A 148 -15.47 5.97 -2.74
N PRO A 149 -15.41 6.89 -3.73
CA PRO A 149 -16.61 7.41 -4.40
C PRO A 149 -17.44 6.27 -5.02
N PRO A 150 -18.78 6.35 -4.99
CA PRO A 150 -19.65 5.36 -5.60
C PRO A 150 -19.35 5.13 -7.08
N GLU A 151 -19.00 6.19 -7.80
CA GLU A 151 -18.66 6.16 -9.22
C GLU A 151 -17.45 5.26 -9.49
N ASN A 152 -16.46 5.27 -8.60
CA ASN A 152 -15.30 4.40 -8.72
C ASN A 152 -15.67 2.91 -8.56
N ARG A 153 -16.66 2.60 -7.71
CA ARG A 153 -17.16 1.22 -7.60
C ARG A 153 -17.91 0.79 -8.85
N GLU A 154 -18.71 1.70 -9.42
CA GLU A 154 -19.44 1.45 -10.67
C GLU A 154 -18.46 1.18 -11.80
N SER A 155 -17.44 2.03 -11.99
CA SER A 155 -16.40 1.82 -13.01
C SER A 155 -15.61 0.52 -12.80
N THR A 156 -15.26 0.21 -11.53
CA THR A 156 -14.62 -1.06 -11.21
C THR A 156 -15.50 -2.25 -11.54
N ALA A 157 -16.79 -2.17 -11.23
CA ALA A 157 -17.74 -3.26 -11.50
C ALA A 157 -17.98 -3.42 -13.01
N GLU A 158 -18.07 -2.33 -13.74
CA GLU A 158 -18.22 -2.33 -15.19
C GLU A 158 -17.03 -3.05 -15.84
N ILE A 159 -15.80 -2.65 -15.53
CA ILE A 159 -14.60 -3.27 -16.08
C ILE A 159 -14.53 -4.77 -15.72
N MET A 160 -14.76 -5.13 -14.45
CA MET A 160 -14.63 -6.52 -14.03
C MET A 160 -15.72 -7.43 -14.59
N LEU A 161 -16.94 -6.92 -14.75
CA LEU A 161 -18.07 -7.70 -15.24
C LEU A 161 -18.19 -7.65 -16.78
N GLU A 162 -17.91 -6.50 -17.40
CA GLU A 162 -18.11 -6.32 -18.85
C GLU A 162 -16.84 -6.63 -19.65
N SER A 163 -15.66 -6.13 -19.21
CA SER A 163 -14.41 -6.36 -19.94
C SER A 163 -13.79 -7.72 -19.60
N PHE A 164 -13.75 -8.09 -18.31
CA PHE A 164 -13.14 -9.36 -17.88
C PHE A 164 -14.15 -10.51 -17.72
N ASN A 165 -15.46 -10.23 -17.82
CA ASN A 165 -16.53 -11.24 -17.71
C ASN A 165 -16.38 -12.16 -16.49
N CYS A 166 -15.94 -11.61 -15.33
CA CYS A 166 -15.72 -12.42 -14.15
C CYS A 166 -17.01 -13.05 -13.63
N ALA A 167 -16.91 -14.25 -13.03
CA ALA A 167 -18.06 -15.01 -12.52
C ALA A 167 -18.85 -14.27 -11.43
N GLY A 168 -18.22 -13.32 -10.74
CA GLY A 168 -18.84 -12.44 -9.78
C GLY A 168 -17.80 -11.62 -9.01
N LEU A 169 -18.24 -10.46 -8.49
CA LEU A 169 -17.38 -9.46 -7.88
C LEU A 169 -17.85 -9.16 -6.44
N TYR A 170 -16.90 -9.03 -5.53
CA TYR A 170 -17.09 -8.47 -4.20
C TYR A 170 -16.04 -7.38 -3.93
N ILE A 171 -16.49 -6.18 -3.63
CA ILE A 171 -15.63 -5.06 -3.26
C ILE A 171 -15.66 -4.89 -1.75
N ALA A 172 -14.51 -5.02 -1.10
CA ALA A 172 -14.38 -5.04 0.35
C ALA A 172 -13.62 -3.84 0.87
N VAL A 173 -14.14 -3.18 1.90
CA VAL A 173 -13.43 -2.08 2.56
C VAL A 173 -12.24 -2.63 3.35
N GLN A 174 -11.03 -2.12 3.05
CA GLN A 174 -9.75 -2.57 3.63
C GLN A 174 -9.77 -2.62 5.17
N ALA A 175 -10.36 -1.61 5.83
CA ALA A 175 -10.41 -1.53 7.29
C ALA A 175 -11.20 -2.67 7.93
N VAL A 176 -12.32 -3.08 7.34
CA VAL A 176 -13.13 -4.20 7.86
C VAL A 176 -12.35 -5.51 7.76
N LEU A 177 -11.63 -5.67 6.66
CA LEU A 177 -10.78 -6.85 6.46
C LEU A 177 -9.61 -6.87 7.45
N ALA A 178 -8.98 -5.73 7.72
CA ALA A 178 -7.91 -5.61 8.70
C ALA A 178 -8.38 -5.97 10.12
N LEU A 179 -9.58 -5.53 10.53
CA LEU A 179 -10.19 -5.93 11.80
C LEU A 179 -10.44 -7.45 11.86
N ALA A 180 -11.02 -8.01 10.83
CA ALA A 180 -11.27 -9.44 10.76
C ALA A 180 -9.97 -10.25 10.80
N ALA A 181 -8.95 -9.74 10.16
CA ALA A 181 -7.61 -10.31 10.15
C ALA A 181 -6.95 -10.33 11.53
N SER A 182 -7.19 -9.31 12.36
CA SER A 182 -6.65 -9.27 13.72
C SER A 182 -7.08 -10.45 14.59
N TRP A 183 -8.19 -11.14 14.24
CA TRP A 183 -8.66 -12.34 14.96
C TRP A 183 -7.72 -13.54 14.86
N THR A 184 -6.79 -13.53 13.94
CA THR A 184 -5.74 -14.57 13.84
C THR A 184 -4.69 -14.43 14.94
N SER A 185 -4.57 -13.25 15.53
CA SER A 185 -3.64 -13.01 16.64
C SER A 185 -4.12 -13.68 17.92
N PRO A 186 -3.26 -14.42 18.63
CA PRO A 186 -3.59 -15.04 19.92
C PRO A 186 -3.89 -14.00 21.02
N LYS A 187 -3.50 -12.74 20.81
CA LYS A 187 -3.76 -11.62 21.74
C LYS A 187 -5.23 -11.14 21.69
N VAL A 188 -5.95 -11.44 20.60
CA VAL A 188 -7.33 -10.99 20.40
C VAL A 188 -8.29 -12.01 20.98
N GLN A 189 -8.86 -11.68 22.15
CA GLN A 189 -9.85 -12.52 22.83
C GLN A 189 -11.29 -12.26 22.37
N ASP A 190 -11.58 -11.02 22.00
CA ASP A 190 -12.91 -10.57 21.56
C ASP A 190 -12.91 -10.41 20.03
N ARG A 191 -13.60 -11.33 19.37
CA ARG A 191 -13.71 -11.36 17.90
C ARG A 191 -14.88 -10.51 17.41
N SER A 192 -14.95 -9.26 17.85
CA SER A 192 -15.94 -8.31 17.35
C SER A 192 -15.38 -7.54 16.15
N LEU A 193 -16.25 -7.24 15.18
CA LEU A 193 -15.92 -6.33 14.06
C LEU A 193 -16.10 -4.87 14.50
N SER A 194 -15.64 -4.54 15.70
CA SER A 194 -15.66 -3.17 16.23
C SER A 194 -14.28 -2.78 16.72
N GLY A 195 -13.76 -1.67 16.25
CA GLY A 195 -12.44 -1.16 16.59
C GLY A 195 -12.05 0.04 15.75
N THR A 196 -10.91 0.62 16.05
CA THR A 196 -10.29 1.69 15.25
C THR A 196 -9.14 1.11 14.45
N VAL A 197 -9.19 1.25 13.13
CA VAL A 197 -8.12 0.82 12.24
C VAL A 197 -7.29 2.02 11.86
N ILE A 198 -5.98 1.92 12.05
CA ILE A 198 -4.99 2.86 11.53
C ILE A 198 -4.33 2.15 10.35
N ASP A 199 -4.70 2.57 9.14
CA ASP A 199 -4.16 1.99 7.91
C ASP A 199 -3.19 2.99 7.29
N SER A 200 -1.90 2.70 7.40
CA SER A 200 -0.82 3.54 6.89
C SER A 200 -0.10 2.84 5.75
N GLY A 201 -0.44 3.25 4.54
CA GLY A 201 0.12 2.75 3.30
C GLY A 201 1.33 3.55 2.82
N ASP A 202 1.51 3.58 1.49
CA ASP A 202 2.53 4.40 0.84
C ASP A 202 2.04 5.84 0.61
N GLY A 203 0.79 6.02 0.18
CA GLY A 203 0.28 7.32 -0.27
C GLY A 203 -0.55 8.09 0.75
N VAL A 204 -1.13 7.45 1.76
CA VAL A 204 -2.02 8.08 2.75
C VAL A 204 -2.12 7.23 4.01
N THR A 205 -2.39 7.87 5.14
CA THR A 205 -2.73 7.21 6.39
C THR A 205 -4.18 7.54 6.76
N HIS A 206 -4.98 6.50 6.95
CA HIS A 206 -6.37 6.60 7.36
C HIS A 206 -6.55 6.17 8.80
N VAL A 207 -7.36 6.91 9.55
CA VAL A 207 -7.87 6.49 10.86
C VAL A 207 -9.37 6.24 10.74
N ILE A 208 -9.77 4.97 10.87
CA ILE A 208 -11.08 4.48 10.46
C ILE A 208 -11.76 3.81 11.64
N PRO A 209 -12.83 4.41 12.21
CA PRO A 209 -13.64 3.74 13.23
C PRO A 209 -14.64 2.80 12.58
N VAL A 210 -14.70 1.57 13.08
CA VAL A 210 -15.63 0.52 12.61
C VAL A 210 -16.43 0.00 13.77
N ALA A 211 -17.76 -0.11 13.61
CA ALA A 211 -18.67 -0.65 14.59
C ALA A 211 -19.52 -1.76 13.97
N GLU A 212 -19.44 -2.96 14.54
CA GLU A 212 -20.18 -4.17 14.09
C GLU A 212 -20.01 -4.46 12.58
N GLY A 213 -18.83 -4.14 12.03
CA GLY A 213 -18.50 -4.32 10.62
C GLY A 213 -18.87 -3.15 9.71
N TYR A 214 -19.47 -2.09 10.25
CA TYR A 214 -19.84 -0.89 9.51
C TYR A 214 -18.86 0.25 9.80
N VAL A 215 -18.34 0.85 8.75
CA VAL A 215 -17.45 2.01 8.85
C VAL A 215 -18.26 3.26 9.24
N ILE A 216 -17.80 3.98 10.25
CA ILE A 216 -18.39 5.26 10.67
C ILE A 216 -17.79 6.37 9.79
N GLY A 217 -18.30 6.52 8.57
CA GLY A 217 -17.71 7.37 7.53
C GLY A 217 -17.52 8.84 7.95
N ALA A 218 -18.49 9.41 8.69
CA ALA A 218 -18.43 10.80 9.14
C ALA A 218 -17.28 11.10 10.12
N ALA A 219 -16.72 10.07 10.77
CA ALA A 219 -15.66 10.22 11.75
C ALA A 219 -14.27 9.88 11.19
N ILE A 220 -14.16 9.38 9.95
CA ILE A 220 -12.87 9.06 9.33
C ILE A 220 -12.00 10.31 9.22
N LYS A 221 -10.72 10.14 9.47
CA LYS A 221 -9.69 11.15 9.21
C LYS A 221 -8.61 10.58 8.29
N ASN A 222 -8.24 11.39 7.30
CA ASN A 222 -7.14 11.14 6.40
C ASN A 222 -5.97 12.01 6.83
N ILE A 223 -4.81 11.39 6.98
CA ILE A 223 -3.55 12.06 7.32
C ILE A 223 -2.71 12.08 6.05
N PRO A 224 -2.30 13.25 5.55
CA PRO A 224 -1.49 13.38 4.33
C PRO A 224 0.00 13.07 4.59
N LEU A 225 0.29 12.12 5.46
CA LEU A 225 1.61 11.60 5.76
C LEU A 225 1.55 10.09 5.70
N ALA A 226 2.45 9.49 4.92
CA ALA A 226 2.51 8.05 4.71
C ALA A 226 3.93 7.59 4.32
N GLY A 227 4.05 6.37 3.83
CA GLY A 227 5.34 5.77 3.52
C GLY A 227 6.18 6.54 2.50
N ARG A 228 5.54 7.19 1.52
CA ARG A 228 6.22 8.03 0.52
C ARG A 228 6.83 9.28 1.13
N ASP A 229 6.13 9.91 2.07
CA ASP A 229 6.62 11.11 2.76
C ASP A 229 7.84 10.77 3.61
N ILE A 230 7.83 9.61 4.28
CA ILE A 230 9.00 9.10 5.01
C ILE A 230 10.18 8.90 4.06
N THR A 231 9.96 8.31 2.88
CA THR A 231 11.02 8.09 1.88
C THR A 231 11.60 9.41 1.38
N LEU A 232 10.75 10.39 1.07
CA LEU A 232 11.16 11.73 0.65
C LEU A 232 11.93 12.45 1.75
N PHE A 233 11.50 12.32 2.99
CA PHE A 233 12.18 12.92 4.13
C PHE A 233 13.55 12.29 4.36
N ILE A 234 13.69 10.96 4.29
CA ILE A 234 15.00 10.29 4.33
C ILE A 234 15.89 10.81 3.20
N GLN A 235 15.36 10.90 1.97
CA GLN A 235 16.10 11.42 0.83
C GLN A 235 16.63 12.83 1.10
N GLN A 236 15.81 13.70 1.68
CA GLN A 236 16.22 15.04 2.04
C GLN A 236 17.34 15.03 3.09
N LEU A 237 17.19 14.25 4.17
CA LEU A 237 18.18 14.11 5.22
C LEU A 237 19.54 13.61 4.69
N LEU A 238 19.54 12.65 3.76
CA LEU A 238 20.74 12.17 3.10
C LEU A 238 21.41 13.26 2.23
N ARG A 239 20.62 14.06 1.52
CA ARG A 239 21.12 15.21 0.74
C ARG A 239 21.74 16.27 1.63
N ASP A 240 21.08 16.62 2.72
CA ASP A 240 21.55 17.64 3.66
C ASP A 240 22.88 17.24 4.30
N ARG A 241 23.09 15.95 4.47
CA ARG A 241 24.34 15.39 4.99
C ARG A 241 25.43 15.20 3.93
N GLY A 242 25.08 15.33 2.64
CA GLY A 242 26.01 15.21 1.52
C GLY A 242 26.42 13.78 1.20
N GLU A 243 25.54 12.80 1.44
CA GLU A 243 25.76 11.40 1.10
C GLU A 243 25.93 11.17 -0.41
N ALA A 244 26.72 10.15 -0.75
CA ALA A 244 27.10 9.88 -2.14
C ALA A 244 25.93 9.41 -3.02
N ASP A 245 24.94 8.73 -2.44
CA ASP A 245 23.71 8.31 -3.11
C ASP A 245 22.49 8.77 -2.32
N THR A 246 21.70 9.61 -2.95
CA THR A 246 20.45 10.16 -2.43
C THR A 246 19.27 9.82 -3.34
N SER A 247 19.33 8.68 -4.02
CA SER A 247 18.23 8.22 -4.87
C SER A 247 17.01 7.83 -4.03
N LEU A 248 15.81 7.91 -4.64
CA LEU A 248 14.58 7.45 -3.97
C LEU A 248 14.64 5.96 -3.65
N GLN A 249 15.26 5.16 -4.49
CA GLN A 249 15.41 3.72 -4.28
C GLN A 249 16.26 3.44 -3.03
N THR A 250 17.39 4.15 -2.88
CA THR A 250 18.24 4.05 -1.69
C THR A 250 17.51 4.49 -0.43
N ALA A 251 16.79 5.62 -0.49
CA ALA A 251 15.99 6.10 0.64
C ALA A 251 14.88 5.10 1.03
N GLU A 252 14.24 4.47 0.05
CA GLU A 252 13.22 3.44 0.31
C GLU A 252 13.81 2.20 0.96
N LYS A 253 14.96 1.71 0.51
CA LYS A 253 15.67 0.59 1.12
C LYS A 253 16.09 0.91 2.55
N ILE A 254 16.63 2.11 2.80
CA ILE A 254 16.97 2.58 4.13
C ILE A 254 15.72 2.59 5.03
N LYS A 255 14.59 3.10 4.54
CA LYS A 255 13.31 3.06 5.26
C LYS A 255 12.94 1.66 5.71
N GLN A 256 13.03 0.70 4.80
CA GLN A 256 12.59 -0.68 5.04
C GLN A 256 13.52 -1.46 5.97
N GLU A 257 14.83 -1.24 5.88
CA GLU A 257 15.82 -2.09 6.54
C GLU A 257 16.34 -1.50 7.86
N PHE A 258 16.39 -0.17 7.98
CA PHE A 258 17.09 0.49 9.09
C PHE A 258 16.19 1.33 9.99
N CYS A 259 15.01 1.76 9.51
CA CYS A 259 14.15 2.64 10.29
C CYS A 259 13.41 1.92 11.41
N TYR A 260 13.26 2.62 12.53
CA TYR A 260 12.55 2.14 13.72
C TYR A 260 11.90 3.30 14.49
N VAL A 261 10.88 2.97 15.27
CA VAL A 261 10.22 3.93 16.18
C VAL A 261 10.85 3.84 17.56
N CYS A 262 11.27 4.98 18.11
CA CYS A 262 11.83 5.06 19.47
C CYS A 262 10.81 5.65 20.46
N PRO A 263 10.86 5.26 21.75
CA PRO A 263 9.94 5.75 22.76
C PRO A 263 10.20 7.20 23.21
N ASP A 264 11.41 7.71 22.99
CA ASP A 264 11.86 9.06 23.38
C ASP A 264 12.94 9.53 22.40
N ILE A 265 12.55 10.42 21.51
CA ILE A 265 13.42 10.94 20.47
C ILE A 265 14.56 11.79 21.02
N VAL A 266 14.35 12.53 22.10
CA VAL A 266 15.37 13.39 22.71
C VAL A 266 16.47 12.53 23.32
N GLN A 267 16.08 11.46 24.00
CA GLN A 267 17.02 10.50 24.56
C GLN A 267 17.79 9.77 23.45
N GLU A 268 17.13 9.44 22.34
CA GLU A 268 17.77 8.75 21.23
C GLU A 268 18.78 9.65 20.50
N PHE A 269 18.46 10.92 20.30
CA PHE A 269 19.43 11.91 19.80
C PHE A 269 20.64 12.06 20.75
N SER A 270 20.39 12.18 22.06
CA SER A 270 21.48 12.30 23.03
C SER A 270 22.41 11.09 23.00
N ARG A 271 21.87 9.89 22.84
CA ARG A 271 22.66 8.68 22.65
C ARG A 271 23.45 8.68 21.34
N PHE A 272 22.84 9.19 20.26
CA PHE A 272 23.48 9.27 18.95
C PHE A 272 24.64 10.28 18.99
N ASP A 273 24.47 11.43 19.63
CA ASP A 273 25.51 12.46 19.74
C ASP A 273 26.70 12.04 20.59
N GLN A 274 26.45 11.21 21.63
CA GLN A 274 27.53 10.73 22.49
C GLN A 274 28.46 9.71 21.82
N TYR A 275 27.90 8.89 20.89
CA TYR A 275 28.62 7.78 20.25
C TYR A 275 28.33 7.68 18.74
N PRO A 276 28.63 8.73 17.93
CA PRO A 276 28.24 8.75 16.53
C PRO A 276 28.86 7.61 15.71
N GLN A 277 30.10 7.24 15.97
CA GLN A 277 30.81 6.23 15.18
C GLN A 277 30.30 4.79 15.40
N GLU A 278 29.73 4.48 16.55
CA GLU A 278 29.18 3.15 16.85
C GLU A 278 27.75 2.95 16.31
N LYS A 279 27.11 4.02 15.84
CA LYS A 279 25.67 4.03 15.54
C LYS A 279 25.32 4.25 14.08
N PHE A 280 26.28 4.57 13.22
CA PHE A 280 26.05 4.55 11.79
C PHE A 280 25.95 3.11 11.30
N ALA A 281 24.82 2.79 10.67
CA ALA A 281 24.69 1.57 9.88
C ALA A 281 25.16 1.87 8.45
N GLN A 282 25.81 0.92 7.82
CA GLN A 282 26.25 1.06 6.42
C GLN A 282 25.31 0.31 5.50
N TYR A 283 24.72 1.02 4.56
CA TYR A 283 23.94 0.45 3.48
C TYR A 283 24.82 0.39 2.20
N MET A 284 24.98 -0.81 1.66
CA MET A 284 25.65 -1.00 0.38
C MET A 284 24.65 -0.80 -0.76
N VAL A 285 24.89 0.24 -1.57
CA VAL A 285 24.04 0.53 -2.72
C VAL A 285 24.29 -0.52 -3.82
N GLU A 286 23.25 -1.22 -4.23
CA GLU A 286 23.28 -2.14 -5.35
C GLU A 286 23.16 -1.36 -6.66
N TYR A 287 24.25 -1.26 -7.39
CA TYR A 287 24.25 -0.72 -8.76
C TYR A 287 24.12 -1.83 -9.79
N THR A 288 23.49 -1.51 -10.91
CA THR A 288 23.47 -2.38 -12.11
C THR A 288 24.87 -2.66 -12.64
N ASP A 289 25.80 -1.71 -12.43
CA ASP A 289 27.23 -1.88 -12.73
C ASP A 289 27.98 -2.43 -11.51
N LYS A 290 28.31 -3.72 -11.56
CA LYS A 290 28.99 -4.47 -10.49
C LYS A 290 30.37 -3.88 -10.08
N ASN A 291 30.90 -2.91 -10.83
CA ASN A 291 32.17 -2.25 -10.52
C ASN A 291 32.04 -0.99 -9.68
N LYS A 292 30.80 -0.48 -9.47
CA LYS A 292 30.52 0.63 -8.58
C LYS A 292 29.97 0.10 -7.25
N ARG A 293 30.72 0.26 -6.19
CA ARG A 293 30.28 0.01 -4.82
C ARG A 293 30.35 1.35 -4.07
N ASN A 294 29.20 1.91 -3.77
CA ASN A 294 29.11 3.02 -2.82
C ASN A 294 28.42 2.54 -1.56
N THR A 295 28.92 2.97 -0.43
CA THR A 295 28.26 2.79 0.86
C THR A 295 27.64 4.12 1.26
N VAL A 296 26.43 4.06 1.80
CA VAL A 296 25.74 5.20 2.42
C VAL A 296 25.75 4.97 3.91
N ASP A 297 26.21 5.95 4.67
CA ASP A 297 26.16 5.89 6.10
C ASP A 297 24.75 6.30 6.57
N VAL A 298 24.09 5.41 7.31
CA VAL A 298 22.73 5.60 7.81
C VAL A 298 22.77 5.98 9.28
N GLY A 299 22.39 7.18 9.61
CA GLY A 299 22.49 7.75 10.94
C GLY A 299 21.15 8.02 11.63
N TYR A 300 20.91 9.27 12.00
CA TYR A 300 19.72 9.71 12.73
C TYR A 300 18.43 9.63 11.92
N GLU A 301 18.48 9.55 10.60
CA GLU A 301 17.32 9.32 9.75
C GLU A 301 16.56 8.03 10.11
N ARG A 302 17.23 7.07 10.72
CA ARG A 302 16.65 5.79 11.15
C ARG A 302 15.48 5.94 12.12
N PHE A 303 15.57 6.88 13.04
CA PHE A 303 14.53 7.14 14.05
C PHE A 303 13.80 8.46 13.79
N LEU A 304 14.44 9.43 13.16
CA LEU A 304 13.83 10.72 12.86
C LEU A 304 12.77 10.62 11.76
N ALA A 305 12.96 9.74 10.77
CA ALA A 305 12.03 9.65 9.66
C ALA A 305 10.66 9.07 10.07
N PRO A 306 10.54 7.99 10.85
CA PRO A 306 9.25 7.54 11.36
C PRO A 306 8.61 8.49 12.38
N GLU A 307 9.39 9.39 13.00
CA GLU A 307 8.91 10.35 14.00
C GLU A 307 7.91 11.36 13.44
N ILE A 308 7.86 11.57 12.13
CA ILE A 308 6.87 12.44 11.48
C ILE A 308 5.42 12.08 11.78
N PHE A 309 5.11 10.86 12.14
CA PHE A 309 3.78 10.46 12.60
C PHE A 309 3.42 11.00 13.98
N PHE A 310 4.41 11.24 14.82
CA PHE A 310 4.24 11.70 16.20
C PHE A 310 4.52 13.19 16.34
N ASN A 311 5.44 13.70 15.54
CA ASN A 311 5.83 15.11 15.46
C ASN A 311 5.87 15.57 14.00
N PRO A 312 4.69 15.73 13.35
CA PRO A 312 4.61 16.04 11.91
C PRO A 312 5.22 17.38 11.53
N GLU A 313 5.36 18.30 12.45
CA GLU A 313 6.01 19.60 12.29
C GLU A 313 7.48 19.50 11.85
N ILE A 314 8.11 18.35 12.02
CA ILE A 314 9.50 18.11 11.57
C ILE A 314 9.61 18.14 10.04
N CYS A 315 8.57 17.69 9.33
CA CYS A 315 8.60 17.59 7.86
C CYS A 315 7.49 18.36 7.14
N SER A 316 6.43 18.78 7.84
CA SER A 316 5.27 19.45 7.25
C SER A 316 4.93 20.74 7.98
N SER A 317 4.64 21.80 7.24
CA SER A 317 4.07 23.04 7.78
C SER A 317 2.54 23.04 7.80
N ASP A 318 1.92 22.21 6.99
CA ASP A 318 0.48 22.24 6.73
C ASP A 318 -0.30 21.26 7.62
N PHE A 319 0.35 20.21 8.04
CA PHE A 319 -0.23 19.20 8.93
C PHE A 319 0.60 19.05 10.20
N LEU A 320 0.03 19.47 11.35
CA LEU A 320 0.73 19.57 12.64
C LEU A 320 0.14 18.66 13.73
N THR A 321 -0.90 17.88 13.41
CA THR A 321 -1.59 17.07 14.42
C THR A 321 -0.96 15.69 14.53
N PRO A 322 -0.41 15.32 15.71
CA PRO A 322 0.16 13.98 15.95
C PRO A 322 -0.86 12.87 15.72
N LEU A 323 -0.42 11.73 15.18
CA LEU A 323 -1.27 10.57 14.91
C LEU A 323 -2.09 10.12 16.15
N PRO A 324 -1.55 10.04 17.39
CA PRO A 324 -2.34 9.68 18.55
C PRO A 324 -3.49 10.65 18.83
N THR A 325 -3.28 11.95 18.59
CA THR A 325 -4.31 12.98 18.74
C THR A 325 -5.40 12.82 17.68
N VAL A 326 -5.05 12.49 16.45
CA VAL A 326 -6.03 12.20 15.38
C VAL A 326 -6.87 10.98 15.75
N VAL A 327 -6.26 9.92 16.29
CA VAL A 327 -6.98 8.72 16.76
C VAL A 327 -8.00 9.07 17.83
N ASP A 328 -7.62 9.87 18.83
CA ASP A 328 -8.54 10.33 19.86
C ASP A 328 -9.70 11.15 19.28
N GLN A 329 -9.42 12.10 18.40
CA GLN A 329 -10.42 12.91 17.70
C GLN A 329 -11.43 12.05 16.91
N VAL A 330 -10.96 11.03 16.20
CA VAL A 330 -11.81 10.09 15.44
C VAL A 330 -12.74 9.31 16.37
N ILE A 331 -12.22 8.84 17.49
CA ILE A 331 -13.03 8.10 18.46
C ILE A 331 -14.03 9.03 19.14
N GLN A 332 -13.63 10.25 19.49
CA GLN A 332 -14.54 11.25 20.06
C GLN A 332 -15.61 11.75 19.08
N ALA A 333 -15.34 11.79 17.80
CA ALA A 333 -16.32 12.09 16.74
C ALA A 333 -17.32 10.95 16.51
N SER A 334 -17.00 9.74 16.97
CA SER A 334 -17.88 8.57 16.83
C SER A 334 -19.03 8.59 17.89
N PRO A 335 -20.14 7.85 17.65
CA PRO A 335 -21.23 7.73 18.60
C PRO A 335 -20.75 7.22 19.98
N ILE A 336 -21.31 7.78 21.05
CA ILE A 336 -20.85 7.53 22.42
C ILE A 336 -20.86 6.05 22.80
N ASP A 337 -21.85 5.31 22.32
CA ASP A 337 -22.08 3.90 22.67
C ASP A 337 -20.96 2.97 22.17
N VAL A 338 -20.28 3.36 21.11
CA VAL A 338 -19.21 2.55 20.48
C VAL A 338 -17.80 2.94 20.92
N ARG A 339 -17.60 4.14 21.48
CA ARG A 339 -16.28 4.70 21.81
C ARG A 339 -15.44 3.76 22.68
N LYS A 340 -16.05 3.13 23.69
CA LYS A 340 -15.33 2.18 24.56
C LYS A 340 -14.76 0.99 23.79
N LYS A 341 -15.52 0.47 22.81
CA LYS A 341 -15.06 -0.62 21.93
C LYS A 341 -13.93 -0.15 21.01
N LEU A 342 -14.04 1.08 20.48
CA LEU A 342 -13.07 1.68 19.58
C LEU A 342 -11.71 1.88 20.28
N TYR A 343 -11.69 2.40 21.52
CA TYR A 343 -10.46 2.51 22.31
C TYR A 343 -9.88 1.16 22.72
N LYS A 344 -10.71 0.17 22.98
CA LYS A 344 -10.27 -1.15 23.42
C LYS A 344 -9.57 -1.93 22.31
N ASN A 345 -9.95 -1.70 21.05
CA ASN A 345 -9.47 -2.46 19.91
C ASN A 345 -8.91 -1.50 18.84
N ILE A 346 -7.63 -1.20 18.92
CA ILE A 346 -6.89 -0.42 17.91
C ILE A 346 -6.04 -1.39 17.11
N VAL A 347 -6.26 -1.41 15.79
CA VAL A 347 -5.59 -2.31 14.85
C VAL A 347 -4.74 -1.49 13.90
N LEU A 348 -3.48 -1.84 13.77
CA LEU A 348 -2.55 -1.27 12.81
C LEU A 348 -2.55 -2.09 11.53
N SER A 349 -2.62 -1.42 10.39
CA SER A 349 -2.58 -2.01 9.05
C SER A 349 -1.72 -1.15 8.13
N GLY A 350 -1.24 -1.75 7.04
CA GLY A 350 -0.40 -1.08 6.07
C GLY A 350 1.10 -1.22 6.32
N GLY A 351 1.89 -1.07 5.25
CA GLY A 351 3.34 -1.27 5.29
C GLY A 351 4.07 -0.30 6.22
N SER A 352 3.59 0.94 6.34
CA SER A 352 4.20 1.96 7.19
C SER A 352 3.95 1.76 8.68
N THR A 353 3.17 0.74 9.07
CA THR A 353 3.01 0.34 10.47
C THR A 353 3.97 -0.77 10.91
N MET A 354 4.82 -1.26 10.00
CA MET A 354 5.73 -2.38 10.22
C MET A 354 7.08 -1.99 10.82
N PHE A 355 7.29 -0.72 11.12
CA PHE A 355 8.52 -0.28 11.79
C PHE A 355 8.72 -1.01 13.11
N VAL A 356 9.97 -1.44 13.34
CA VAL A 356 10.36 -2.04 14.60
C VAL A 356 10.24 -1.01 15.72
N PHE A 357 9.65 -1.39 16.83
CA PHE A 357 9.61 -0.56 18.04
C PHE A 357 10.78 -0.93 18.94
N THR A 358 11.61 0.05 19.29
CA THR A 358 12.69 -0.17 20.26
C THR A 358 12.17 0.08 21.67
N SER A 359 12.33 -0.90 22.57
CA SER A 359 12.01 -0.70 23.99
C SER A 359 13.01 0.27 24.65
N ARG A 360 12.65 0.85 25.81
CA ARG A 360 13.55 1.69 26.61
C ARG A 360 14.90 1.05 26.91
N ASP A 361 14.98 -0.26 26.90
CA ASP A 361 16.19 -1.05 27.16
C ASP A 361 16.99 -1.37 25.88
N GLY A 362 16.61 -0.81 24.72
CA GLY A 362 17.30 -1.01 23.44
C GLY A 362 17.08 -2.38 22.82
N ARG A 363 16.09 -3.15 23.29
CA ARG A 363 15.71 -4.43 22.66
C ARG A 363 14.58 -4.18 21.64
N SER A 364 14.74 -4.69 20.44
CA SER A 364 13.67 -4.74 19.44
C SER A 364 12.58 -5.73 19.88
N THR A 365 11.34 -5.30 19.90
CA THR A 365 10.15 -6.14 20.14
C THR A 365 9.36 -6.31 18.87
#